data_ad953aacf185af4c1291e5d2198f2cdd
#
_entry.id   ad953aacf185af4c1291e5d2198f2cdd
#
_cell.length_a   1.000
_cell.length_b   1.000
_cell.length_c   1.000
_cell.angle_alpha   90.00
_cell.angle_beta   90.00
_cell.angle_gamma   90.00
#
_symmetry.space_group_name_H-M   'P 1'
#
loop_
_entity.id
_entity.type
_entity.pdbx_description
1 polymer ?
#
loop_
_entity_poly.entity_id
_entity_poly.type
_entity_poly.pdbx_seq_one_letter_code
_entity_poly.pdbx_strand_id
1 'polypeptide(L)'
;MPLVTPRSIFTTLAIALATPCALHAETISVVTSFPKELTTAYKKAYEAKYPSDTVEILNKNTAAGIAYVREQAPGSRVEIFWASAPDAFEVLSQQKMLVNIGPGNPDIPTKIGNYPVNDPNGFYRGQALAGYGLMWNTRYMKANKLPAPKEWADLVKPIYFSHVATSSPSRSGTTHLTVETILQGEGWTKGWAQIMAISGNCAAITERSFGVPDGVSNGQFGIGLVIDFFGLAAKNSGMPVEFVYPSVTSIVPANIALIDGAKSPEAGKRFIEFTLSPEGQQLLLDKQISRLPVLPATYSKAPAGYPNPFSGTIQAKVNFDSQLSEARYMVVRSLFDQMITFRHKELVAATKAIHDAEKRLGGKASAQLDEARQLAFSPAVDEKQIQDKALLALFKSNKSDAEASRAKAKIEEEWATRAKANYARAITLANSAK
;
A
#
# COMPACT_ATOMS: atom_id res chain seq x y z
N MET A 1 -60.45 -8.71 79.21
CA MET A 1 -60.18 -9.47 77.97
C MET A 1 -60.08 -8.47 76.82
N PRO A 2 -58.92 -8.17 76.30
CA PRO A 2 -58.81 -7.40 75.08
C PRO A 2 -58.54 -8.31 73.92
N LEU A 3 -59.29 -8.00 72.81
CA LEU A 3 -59.23 -8.69 71.49
C LEU A 3 -57.90 -8.34 70.78
N VAL A 4 -57.22 -9.38 70.37
CA VAL A 4 -56.02 -9.28 69.50
C VAL A 4 -56.46 -9.33 68.02
N THR A 5 -56.19 -8.25 67.26
CA THR A 5 -56.35 -8.24 65.79
C THR A 5 -55.08 -8.69 65.10
N PRO A 6 -55.13 -9.54 64.04
CA PRO A 6 -53.97 -9.97 63.32
C PRO A 6 -53.52 -8.88 62.30
N ARG A 7 -52.25 -8.53 62.32
CA ARG A 7 -51.56 -7.67 61.32
C ARG A 7 -51.23 -8.52 60.09
N SER A 8 -51.85 -8.19 58.99
CA SER A 8 -51.49 -8.76 57.67
C SER A 8 -50.20 -8.09 57.16
N ILE A 9 -49.16 -8.89 56.93
CA ILE A 9 -47.90 -8.44 56.30
C ILE A 9 -48.08 -8.59 54.79
N PHE A 10 -48.21 -7.49 54.07
CA PHE A 10 -48.12 -7.47 52.60
C PHE A 10 -46.64 -7.45 52.18
N THR A 11 -46.16 -8.59 51.68
CA THR A 11 -44.83 -8.69 51.05
C THR A 11 -44.95 -8.23 49.59
N THR A 12 -44.48 -7.03 49.32
CA THR A 12 -44.43 -6.49 47.95
C THR A 12 -43.27 -7.15 47.19
N LEU A 13 -43.57 -8.04 46.27
CA LEU A 13 -42.58 -8.64 45.37
C LEU A 13 -42.25 -7.62 44.27
N ALA A 14 -41.07 -6.99 44.32
CA ALA A 14 -40.55 -6.12 43.29
C ALA A 14 -40.02 -7.01 42.14
N ILE A 15 -40.80 -7.16 41.06
CA ILE A 15 -40.34 -7.75 39.82
C ILE A 15 -39.46 -6.73 39.09
N ALA A 16 -38.15 -6.92 39.14
CA ALA A 16 -37.23 -6.19 38.31
C ALA A 16 -37.45 -6.60 36.82
N LEU A 17 -38.15 -5.75 36.09
CA LEU A 17 -38.20 -5.86 34.61
C LEU A 17 -36.79 -5.58 34.08
N ALA A 18 -36.04 -6.65 33.80
CA ALA A 18 -34.86 -6.56 32.93
C ALA A 18 -35.36 -6.20 31.51
N THR A 19 -35.27 -4.95 31.15
CA THR A 19 -35.44 -4.48 29.78
C THR A 19 -34.43 -5.23 28.91
N PRO A 20 -34.86 -6.06 27.94
CA PRO A 20 -33.93 -6.60 26.97
C PRO A 20 -33.30 -5.44 26.22
N CYS A 21 -31.97 -5.29 26.36
CA CYS A 21 -31.19 -4.41 25.49
C CYS A 21 -31.42 -4.91 24.07
N ALA A 22 -32.31 -4.25 23.34
CA ALA A 22 -32.54 -4.59 21.93
C ALA A 22 -31.20 -4.40 21.21
N LEU A 23 -30.53 -5.50 20.88
CA LEU A 23 -29.42 -5.47 19.95
C LEU A 23 -29.96 -4.93 18.62
N HIS A 24 -29.74 -3.65 18.38
CA HIS A 24 -30.03 -3.06 17.06
C HIS A 24 -29.06 -3.68 16.09
N ALA A 25 -29.60 -4.23 15.00
CA ALA A 25 -28.81 -4.69 13.87
C ALA A 25 -28.11 -3.48 13.22
N GLU A 26 -26.79 -3.51 13.17
CA GLU A 26 -25.98 -2.43 12.61
C GLU A 26 -25.31 -2.90 11.32
N THR A 27 -25.30 -2.03 10.31
CA THR A 27 -24.52 -2.28 9.10
C THR A 27 -23.23 -1.48 9.16
N ILE A 28 -22.11 -2.16 9.00
CA ILE A 28 -20.76 -1.57 9.00
C ILE A 28 -20.23 -1.61 7.58
N SER A 29 -20.18 -0.47 6.93
CA SER A 29 -19.64 -0.32 5.58
C SER A 29 -18.14 -0.04 5.64
N VAL A 30 -17.35 -0.90 5.02
CA VAL A 30 -15.88 -0.87 5.04
C VAL A 30 -15.36 -0.57 3.65
N VAL A 31 -14.79 0.63 3.45
CA VAL A 31 -14.04 0.96 2.24
C VAL A 31 -12.63 0.42 2.39
N THR A 32 -12.22 -0.44 1.44
CA THR A 32 -10.92 -1.09 1.52
C THR A 32 -10.34 -1.37 0.14
N SER A 33 -9.01 -1.36 0.06
CA SER A 33 -8.26 -1.83 -1.12
C SER A 33 -7.75 -3.27 -0.97
N PHE A 34 -8.10 -3.96 0.12
CA PHE A 34 -7.61 -5.30 0.41
C PHE A 34 -8.28 -6.38 -0.45
N PRO A 35 -7.57 -7.50 -0.71
CA PRO A 35 -8.10 -8.60 -1.47
C PRO A 35 -9.26 -9.32 -0.73
N LYS A 36 -10.06 -10.04 -1.51
CA LYS A 36 -11.30 -10.68 -1.05
C LYS A 36 -11.05 -11.73 0.03
N GLU A 37 -9.94 -12.45 -0.02
CA GLU A 37 -9.55 -13.48 0.93
C GLU A 37 -9.52 -12.93 2.36
N LEU A 38 -8.86 -11.79 2.55
CA LEU A 38 -8.80 -11.13 3.85
C LEU A 38 -10.16 -10.59 4.27
N THR A 39 -10.83 -9.84 3.42
CA THR A 39 -12.08 -9.17 3.80
C THR A 39 -13.20 -10.16 4.09
N THR A 40 -13.26 -11.28 3.36
CA THR A 40 -14.24 -12.35 3.61
C THR A 40 -13.96 -13.07 4.94
N ALA A 41 -12.69 -13.33 5.27
CA ALA A 41 -12.32 -13.96 6.54
C ALA A 41 -12.74 -13.10 7.73
N TYR A 42 -12.43 -11.79 7.68
CA TYR A 42 -12.80 -10.85 8.75
C TYR A 42 -14.30 -10.65 8.87
N LYS A 43 -15.00 -10.47 7.74
CA LYS A 43 -16.48 -10.40 7.71
C LYS A 43 -17.09 -11.61 8.39
N LYS A 44 -16.72 -12.82 7.95
CA LYS A 44 -17.25 -14.07 8.49
C LYS A 44 -16.99 -14.22 9.99
N ALA A 45 -15.78 -13.95 10.44
CA ALA A 45 -15.39 -14.08 11.84
C ALA A 45 -16.08 -13.02 12.72
N TYR A 46 -16.19 -11.78 12.23
CA TYR A 46 -16.88 -10.71 12.94
C TYR A 46 -18.39 -11.00 13.09
N GLU A 47 -19.08 -11.33 11.99
CA GLU A 47 -20.52 -11.64 12.01
C GLU A 47 -20.85 -12.89 12.81
N ALA A 48 -19.94 -13.87 12.89
CA ALA A 48 -20.09 -15.01 13.79
C ALA A 48 -20.04 -14.62 15.27
N LYS A 49 -19.22 -13.61 15.61
CA LYS A 49 -19.08 -13.10 16.98
C LYS A 49 -20.19 -12.10 17.35
N TYR A 50 -20.64 -11.33 16.38
CA TYR A 50 -21.70 -10.30 16.52
C TYR A 50 -22.82 -10.55 15.52
N PRO A 51 -23.72 -11.55 15.78
CA PRO A 51 -24.70 -12.02 14.79
C PRO A 51 -25.76 -10.99 14.40
N SER A 52 -25.94 -9.94 15.20
CA SER A 52 -26.83 -8.82 14.87
C SER A 52 -26.24 -7.87 13.86
N ASP A 53 -24.91 -7.80 13.72
CA ASP A 53 -24.25 -6.86 12.87
C ASP A 53 -23.99 -7.46 11.47
N THR A 54 -23.98 -6.60 10.45
CA THR A 54 -23.65 -6.97 9.07
C THR A 54 -22.48 -6.14 8.57
N VAL A 55 -21.49 -6.75 7.96
CA VAL A 55 -20.33 -6.05 7.37
C VAL A 55 -20.50 -5.99 5.85
N GLU A 56 -20.49 -4.78 5.31
CA GLU A 56 -20.49 -4.52 3.86
C GLU A 56 -19.11 -4.10 3.39
N ILE A 57 -18.55 -4.83 2.42
CA ILE A 57 -17.22 -4.55 1.88
C ILE A 57 -17.33 -3.78 0.56
N LEU A 58 -16.81 -2.57 0.56
CA LEU A 58 -16.71 -1.70 -0.61
C LEU A 58 -15.27 -1.69 -1.13
N ASN A 59 -14.95 -2.63 -2.03
CA ASN A 59 -13.59 -2.75 -2.57
C ASN A 59 -13.32 -1.65 -3.60
N LYS A 60 -12.37 -0.78 -3.28
CA LYS A 60 -11.91 0.33 -4.14
C LYS A 60 -10.39 0.41 -4.10
N ASN A 61 -9.74 0.90 -5.16
CA ASN A 61 -8.34 1.29 -5.00
C ASN A 61 -8.21 2.45 -4.01
N THR A 62 -7.04 2.63 -3.42
CA THR A 62 -6.82 3.60 -2.34
C THR A 62 -7.27 5.01 -2.72
N ALA A 63 -6.93 5.48 -3.93
CA ALA A 63 -7.31 6.83 -4.39
C ALA A 63 -8.82 6.98 -4.58
N ALA A 64 -9.48 5.97 -5.18
CA ALA A 64 -10.93 5.96 -5.33
C ALA A 64 -11.65 5.81 -3.98
N GLY A 65 -11.04 5.12 -3.01
CA GLY A 65 -11.54 5.03 -1.64
C GLY A 65 -11.53 6.37 -0.92
N ILE A 66 -10.43 7.12 -1.00
CA ILE A 66 -10.32 8.47 -0.44
C ILE A 66 -11.37 9.39 -1.08
N ALA A 67 -11.50 9.38 -2.41
CA ALA A 67 -12.47 10.20 -3.13
C ALA A 67 -13.91 9.86 -2.70
N TYR A 68 -14.22 8.58 -2.61
CA TYR A 68 -15.53 8.08 -2.19
C TYR A 68 -15.94 8.56 -0.79
N VAL A 69 -15.02 8.48 0.19
CA VAL A 69 -15.28 8.97 1.55
C VAL A 69 -15.52 10.49 1.56
N ARG A 70 -14.77 11.24 0.74
CA ARG A 70 -14.87 12.71 0.65
C ARG A 70 -16.19 13.19 0.03
N GLU A 71 -16.74 12.43 -0.89
CA GLU A 71 -17.97 12.79 -1.63
C GLU A 71 -19.24 12.50 -0.83
N GLN A 72 -19.16 11.72 0.25
CA GLN A 72 -20.31 11.40 1.09
C GLN A 72 -20.63 12.54 2.09
N ALA A 73 -21.92 12.80 2.30
CA ALA A 73 -22.38 13.77 3.30
C ALA A 73 -22.14 13.26 4.73
N PRO A 74 -21.81 14.13 5.71
CA PRO A 74 -21.77 13.77 7.13
C PRO A 74 -23.09 13.11 7.58
N GLY A 75 -22.99 12.07 8.43
CA GLY A 75 -24.14 11.30 8.90
C GLY A 75 -24.62 10.19 7.97
N SER A 76 -24.07 10.11 6.75
CA SER A 76 -24.33 9.03 5.78
C SER A 76 -23.05 8.39 5.25
N ARG A 77 -21.91 8.74 5.84
CA ARG A 77 -20.60 8.18 5.47
C ARG A 77 -20.46 6.73 5.93
N VAL A 78 -19.64 6.01 5.20
CA VAL A 78 -19.15 4.68 5.60
C VAL A 78 -18.46 4.74 6.95
N GLU A 79 -18.47 3.62 7.68
CA GLU A 79 -17.88 3.55 9.01
C GLU A 79 -16.36 3.49 8.95
N ILE A 80 -15.80 2.67 8.06
CA ILE A 80 -14.40 2.26 8.11
C ILE A 80 -13.68 2.57 6.80
N PHE A 81 -12.47 3.12 6.95
CA PHE A 81 -11.44 3.09 5.91
C PHE A 81 -10.31 2.15 6.34
N TRP A 82 -9.99 1.14 5.49
CA TRP A 82 -9.02 0.08 5.82
C TRP A 82 -8.10 -0.21 4.64
N ALA A 83 -6.81 0.13 4.75
CA ALA A 83 -5.88 0.05 3.62
C ALA A 83 -4.41 -0.11 4.04
N SER A 84 -3.58 -0.67 3.14
CA SER A 84 -2.11 -0.73 3.27
C SER A 84 -1.47 0.51 2.65
N ALA A 85 -1.81 1.69 3.16
CA ALA A 85 -1.34 2.98 2.63
C ALA A 85 -1.35 4.03 3.76
N PRO A 86 -0.36 4.05 4.65
CA PRO A 86 -0.34 4.96 5.79
C PRO A 86 -0.48 6.44 5.39
N ASP A 87 0.14 6.86 4.29
CA ASP A 87 0.00 8.20 3.72
C ASP A 87 -1.44 8.58 3.31
N ALA A 88 -2.28 7.60 2.95
CA ALA A 88 -3.70 7.85 2.69
C ALA A 88 -4.45 8.25 3.97
N PHE A 89 -4.03 7.73 5.12
CA PHE A 89 -4.59 8.12 6.42
C PHE A 89 -4.14 9.51 6.84
N GLU A 90 -2.91 9.90 6.53
CA GLU A 90 -2.45 11.29 6.70
C GLU A 90 -3.31 12.26 5.87
N VAL A 91 -3.60 11.92 4.60
CA VAL A 91 -4.49 12.72 3.73
C VAL A 91 -5.88 12.88 4.36
N LEU A 92 -6.48 11.80 4.85
CA LEU A 92 -7.82 11.84 5.47
C LEU A 92 -7.80 12.60 6.80
N SER A 93 -6.75 12.42 7.61
CA SER A 93 -6.57 13.09 8.90
C SER A 93 -6.41 14.61 8.73
N GLN A 94 -5.57 15.07 7.80
CA GLN A 94 -5.41 16.50 7.49
C GLN A 94 -6.72 17.15 7.00
N GLN A 95 -7.58 16.38 6.36
CA GLN A 95 -8.91 16.80 5.91
C GLN A 95 -9.98 16.69 7.00
N LYS A 96 -9.62 16.33 8.23
CA LYS A 96 -10.52 16.15 9.37
C LYS A 96 -11.65 15.16 9.10
N MET A 97 -11.33 14.07 8.38
CA MET A 97 -12.27 13.03 8.00
C MET A 97 -12.20 11.78 8.89
N LEU A 98 -11.35 11.78 9.90
CA LEU A 98 -11.16 10.67 10.82
C LEU A 98 -11.59 11.05 12.24
N VAL A 99 -12.17 10.08 12.95
CA VAL A 99 -12.53 10.22 14.38
C VAL A 99 -11.34 9.82 15.23
N ASN A 100 -11.07 10.60 16.29
CA ASN A 100 -10.13 10.17 17.31
C ASN A 100 -10.77 9.03 18.13
N ILE A 101 -10.18 7.84 18.05
CA ILE A 101 -10.64 6.62 18.72
C ILE A 101 -9.83 6.28 19.98
N GLY A 102 -9.07 7.27 20.48
CA GLY A 102 -8.31 7.15 21.72
C GLY A 102 -7.03 6.32 21.61
N PRO A 103 -6.41 5.88 22.71
CA PRO A 103 -5.23 5.04 22.74
C PRO A 103 -5.55 3.64 22.19
N GLY A 104 -4.56 3.02 21.54
CA GLY A 104 -4.69 1.64 21.03
C GLY A 104 -4.51 0.59 22.12
N ASN A 105 -4.52 -0.68 21.70
CA ASN A 105 -4.22 -1.81 22.58
C ASN A 105 -2.77 -1.71 23.09
N PRO A 106 -2.55 -1.70 24.44
CA PRO A 106 -1.21 -1.56 25.03
C PRO A 106 -0.26 -2.73 24.72
N ASP A 107 -0.78 -3.90 24.35
CA ASP A 107 0.02 -5.06 23.96
C ASP A 107 0.60 -4.94 22.55
N ILE A 108 0.18 -3.93 21.77
CA ILE A 108 0.73 -3.61 20.46
C ILE A 108 1.87 -2.61 20.65
N PRO A 109 3.09 -2.91 20.16
CA PRO A 109 4.22 -2.00 20.24
C PRO A 109 3.91 -0.63 19.62
N THR A 110 4.37 0.44 20.23
CA THR A 110 4.15 1.80 19.72
C THR A 110 4.87 2.08 18.41
N LYS A 111 5.96 1.32 18.13
CA LYS A 111 6.79 1.48 16.93
C LYS A 111 7.23 0.13 16.37
N ILE A 112 7.46 0.11 15.07
CA ILE A 112 8.22 -0.91 14.36
C ILE A 112 9.44 -0.23 13.71
N GLY A 113 10.66 -0.60 14.18
CA GLY A 113 11.83 0.24 13.91
C GLY A 113 11.59 1.65 14.45
N ASN A 114 11.71 2.66 13.60
CA ASN A 114 11.41 4.04 13.97
C ASN A 114 9.99 4.50 13.59
N TYR A 115 9.21 3.64 12.91
CA TYR A 115 7.88 4.00 12.41
C TYR A 115 6.80 3.75 13.47
N PRO A 116 5.90 4.71 13.76
CA PRO A 116 4.79 4.50 14.69
C PRO A 116 3.79 3.48 14.13
N VAL A 117 3.42 2.48 14.94
CA VAL A 117 2.41 1.49 14.55
C VAL A 117 1.02 2.09 14.54
N ASN A 118 0.71 2.93 15.52
CA ASN A 118 -0.56 3.67 15.58
C ASN A 118 -0.29 5.16 15.39
N ASP A 119 -1.30 5.90 14.93
CA ASP A 119 -1.24 7.35 14.93
C ASP A 119 -1.06 7.89 16.36
N PRO A 120 -0.03 8.71 16.61
CA PRO A 120 0.18 9.29 17.94
C PRO A 120 -1.00 10.16 18.43
N ASN A 121 -1.77 10.73 17.50
CA ASN A 121 -2.95 11.56 17.80
C ASN A 121 -4.24 10.74 17.94
N GLY A 122 -4.20 9.44 17.66
CA GLY A 122 -5.32 8.53 17.90
C GLY A 122 -6.36 8.44 16.79
N PHE A 123 -6.12 8.94 15.58
CA PHE A 123 -7.09 8.94 14.49
C PHE A 123 -7.12 7.62 13.69
N TYR A 124 -6.04 6.84 13.70
CA TYR A 124 -5.99 5.54 13.03
C TYR A 124 -5.10 4.55 13.77
N ARG A 125 -5.27 3.27 13.48
CA ARG A 125 -4.56 2.14 14.10
C ARG A 125 -3.87 1.30 13.06
N GLY A 126 -2.64 0.88 13.34
CA GLY A 126 -2.00 -0.21 12.61
C GLY A 126 -2.70 -1.52 12.90
N GLN A 127 -3.18 -2.18 11.84
CA GLN A 127 -3.93 -3.44 11.94
C GLN A 127 -3.07 -4.65 11.54
N ALA A 128 -2.16 -4.46 10.59
CA ALA A 128 -1.15 -5.42 10.18
C ALA A 128 0.13 -4.67 9.82
N LEU A 129 1.26 -5.35 9.77
CA LEU A 129 2.49 -4.80 9.22
C LEU A 129 2.69 -5.32 7.80
N ALA A 130 3.40 -4.57 6.99
CA ALA A 130 3.75 -4.96 5.64
C ALA A 130 5.08 -4.34 5.19
N GLY A 131 5.81 -5.07 4.35
CA GLY A 131 7.00 -4.60 3.68
C GLY A 131 6.90 -4.81 2.17
N TYR A 132 7.84 -4.22 1.43
CA TYR A 132 7.85 -4.26 -0.03
C TYR A 132 9.03 -5.08 -0.52
N GLY A 133 8.81 -5.86 -1.57
CA GLY A 133 9.85 -6.74 -2.07
C GLY A 133 9.62 -7.30 -3.45
N LEU A 134 10.42 -8.31 -3.74
CA LEU A 134 10.46 -8.98 -5.02
C LEU A 134 9.85 -10.37 -4.90
N MET A 135 8.88 -10.66 -5.74
CA MET A 135 8.29 -11.98 -5.91
C MET A 135 8.69 -12.52 -7.28
N TRP A 136 9.06 -13.79 -7.37
CA TRP A 136 9.34 -14.41 -8.67
C TRP A 136 8.81 -15.82 -8.77
N ASN A 137 8.48 -16.24 -10.01
CA ASN A 137 8.04 -17.59 -10.31
C ASN A 137 9.25 -18.49 -10.57
N THR A 138 9.46 -19.51 -9.73
CA THR A 138 10.63 -20.37 -9.78
C THR A 138 10.71 -21.22 -11.06
N ARG A 139 9.56 -21.62 -11.64
CA ARG A 139 9.50 -22.38 -12.90
C ARG A 139 9.84 -21.47 -14.08
N TYR A 140 9.30 -20.25 -14.10
CA TYR A 140 9.62 -19.25 -15.11
C TYR A 140 11.10 -18.89 -15.11
N MET A 141 11.67 -18.61 -13.91
CA MET A 141 13.08 -18.27 -13.76
C MET A 141 14.00 -19.40 -14.29
N LYS A 142 13.68 -20.66 -13.96
CA LYS A 142 14.41 -21.82 -14.47
C LYS A 142 14.33 -21.95 -15.99
N ALA A 143 13.12 -21.82 -16.56
CA ALA A 143 12.89 -21.93 -18.00
C ALA A 143 13.64 -20.86 -18.80
N ASN A 144 13.70 -19.63 -18.29
CA ASN A 144 14.39 -18.51 -18.92
C ASN A 144 15.85 -18.33 -18.46
N LYS A 145 16.39 -19.23 -17.63
CA LYS A 145 17.77 -19.19 -17.09
C LYS A 145 18.07 -17.86 -16.36
N LEU A 146 17.09 -17.32 -15.65
CA LEU A 146 17.22 -16.07 -14.90
C LEU A 146 17.71 -16.35 -13.48
N PRO A 147 18.71 -15.62 -12.95
CA PRO A 147 19.08 -15.69 -11.56
C PRO A 147 17.98 -15.10 -10.66
N ALA A 148 17.85 -15.59 -9.43
CA ALA A 148 16.92 -15.01 -8.46
C ALA A 148 17.40 -13.60 -8.05
N PRO A 149 16.56 -12.55 -8.15
CA PRO A 149 16.93 -11.20 -7.73
C PRO A 149 16.92 -11.12 -6.19
N LYS A 150 17.73 -10.23 -5.63
CA LYS A 150 17.81 -9.96 -4.18
C LYS A 150 17.53 -8.50 -3.84
N GLU A 151 17.97 -7.59 -4.70
CA GLU A 151 17.90 -6.15 -4.51
C GLU A 151 17.15 -5.48 -5.67
N TRP A 152 16.57 -4.29 -5.44
CA TRP A 152 15.96 -3.51 -6.51
C TRP A 152 16.93 -3.27 -7.66
N ALA A 153 18.20 -3.00 -7.33
CA ALA A 153 19.25 -2.75 -8.31
C ALA A 153 19.53 -3.96 -9.24
N ASP A 154 19.16 -5.18 -8.84
CA ASP A 154 19.29 -6.33 -9.74
C ASP A 154 18.38 -6.17 -10.95
N LEU A 155 17.17 -5.63 -10.76
CA LEU A 155 16.15 -5.54 -11.80
C LEU A 155 16.46 -4.53 -12.91
N VAL A 156 17.51 -3.70 -12.76
CA VAL A 156 17.96 -2.79 -13.83
C VAL A 156 18.85 -3.50 -14.86
N LYS A 157 19.32 -4.73 -14.55
CA LYS A 157 20.23 -5.50 -15.40
C LYS A 157 19.55 -5.95 -16.69
N PRO A 158 20.27 -5.99 -17.84
CA PRO A 158 19.73 -6.42 -19.13
C PRO A 158 19.07 -7.79 -19.13
N ILE A 159 19.57 -8.71 -18.28
CA ILE A 159 19.04 -10.08 -18.19
C ILE A 159 17.57 -10.15 -17.78
N TYR A 160 17.06 -9.12 -17.10
CA TYR A 160 15.66 -9.06 -16.66
C TYR A 160 14.74 -8.27 -17.60
N PHE A 161 15.26 -7.82 -18.76
CA PHE A 161 14.47 -7.09 -19.73
C PHE A 161 13.26 -7.91 -20.22
N SER A 162 12.06 -7.34 -20.14
CA SER A 162 10.76 -7.97 -20.44
C SER A 162 10.36 -9.13 -19.51
N HIS A 163 10.98 -9.27 -18.35
CA HIS A 163 10.64 -10.32 -17.38
C HIS A 163 10.02 -9.78 -16.09
N VAL A 164 9.99 -8.47 -15.91
CA VAL A 164 9.51 -7.78 -14.70
C VAL A 164 8.10 -7.23 -14.90
N ALA A 165 7.34 -7.12 -13.82
CA ALA A 165 6.06 -6.39 -13.79
C ALA A 165 5.93 -5.53 -12.53
N THR A 166 5.26 -4.40 -12.67
CA THR A 166 4.87 -3.51 -11.57
C THR A 166 3.48 -2.93 -11.84
N SER A 167 2.96 -2.09 -10.95
CA SER A 167 1.75 -1.30 -11.17
C SER A 167 2.09 0.19 -11.10
N SER A 168 1.07 1.08 -11.20
CA SER A 168 1.25 2.52 -11.09
C SER A 168 0.89 3.03 -9.68
N PRO A 169 1.65 4.01 -9.12
CA PRO A 169 1.31 4.70 -7.88
C PRO A 169 -0.07 5.38 -7.91
N SER A 170 -0.53 5.84 -9.07
CA SER A 170 -1.86 6.47 -9.22
C SER A 170 -3.02 5.50 -9.05
N ARG A 171 -2.77 4.21 -9.26
CA ARG A 171 -3.76 3.12 -9.21
C ARG A 171 -3.66 2.27 -7.95
N SER A 172 -2.54 2.34 -7.23
CA SER A 172 -2.25 1.49 -6.09
C SER A 172 -1.45 2.23 -5.02
N GLY A 173 -2.02 2.33 -3.81
CA GLY A 173 -1.29 2.80 -2.62
C GLY A 173 -0.07 1.92 -2.31
N THR A 174 -0.17 0.62 -2.48
CA THR A 174 0.97 -0.32 -2.36
C THR A 174 2.12 0.06 -3.28
N THR A 175 1.83 0.32 -4.57
CA THR A 175 2.88 0.72 -5.52
C THR A 175 3.45 2.10 -5.20
N HIS A 176 2.59 3.03 -4.71
CA HIS A 176 3.07 4.33 -4.25
C HIS A 176 4.09 4.16 -3.12
N LEU A 177 3.78 3.35 -2.11
CA LEU A 177 4.69 3.08 -0.99
C LEU A 177 5.97 2.34 -1.41
N THR A 178 5.89 1.44 -2.40
CA THR A 178 7.09 0.81 -2.97
C THR A 178 8.00 1.85 -3.61
N VAL A 179 7.43 2.74 -4.44
CA VAL A 179 8.15 3.86 -5.07
C VAL A 179 8.74 4.79 -4.02
N GLU A 180 7.95 5.21 -3.03
CA GLU A 180 8.40 6.06 -1.93
C GLU A 180 9.50 5.42 -1.09
N THR A 181 9.41 4.13 -0.81
CA THR A 181 10.46 3.39 -0.10
C THR A 181 11.78 3.45 -0.85
N ILE A 182 11.78 3.28 -2.17
CA ILE A 182 12.98 3.40 -3.01
C ILE A 182 13.49 4.85 -3.01
N LEU A 183 12.59 5.84 -3.17
CA LEU A 183 12.95 7.26 -3.17
C LEU A 183 13.53 7.73 -1.83
N GLN A 184 12.99 7.25 -0.72
CA GLN A 184 13.47 7.61 0.62
C GLN A 184 14.77 6.89 0.98
N GLY A 185 14.97 5.67 0.49
CA GLY A 185 16.16 4.89 0.76
C GLY A 185 17.36 5.23 -0.11
N GLU A 186 17.13 5.59 -1.39
CA GLU A 186 18.19 5.89 -2.36
C GLU A 186 18.36 7.39 -2.64
N GLY A 187 17.45 8.25 -2.15
CA GLY A 187 17.36 9.66 -2.51
C GLY A 187 16.56 9.88 -3.81
N TRP A 188 16.15 11.13 -4.03
CA TRP A 188 15.25 11.49 -5.14
C TRP A 188 15.81 11.12 -6.50
N THR A 189 16.99 11.63 -6.83
CA THR A 189 17.59 11.46 -8.16
C THR A 189 17.94 10.02 -8.47
N LYS A 190 18.64 9.33 -7.55
CA LYS A 190 19.05 7.93 -7.73
C LYS A 190 17.86 6.98 -7.69
N GLY A 191 16.92 7.22 -6.77
CA GLY A 191 15.71 6.43 -6.65
C GLY A 191 14.85 6.48 -7.92
N TRP A 192 14.65 7.68 -8.50
CA TRP A 192 13.94 7.79 -9.78
C TRP A 192 14.67 7.11 -10.92
N ALA A 193 16.00 7.26 -11.00
CA ALA A 193 16.79 6.58 -12.03
C ALA A 193 16.60 5.06 -11.95
N GLN A 194 16.62 4.50 -10.74
CA GLN A 194 16.39 3.08 -10.51
C GLN A 194 14.95 2.65 -10.86
N ILE A 195 13.93 3.43 -10.44
CA ILE A 195 12.52 3.15 -10.74
C ILE A 195 12.27 3.15 -12.26
N MET A 196 12.82 4.14 -12.97
CA MET A 196 12.67 4.26 -14.42
C MET A 196 13.38 3.12 -15.16
N ALA A 197 14.59 2.77 -14.75
CA ALA A 197 15.32 1.64 -15.34
C ALA A 197 14.62 0.29 -15.08
N ILE A 198 14.10 0.04 -13.88
CA ILE A 198 13.27 -1.13 -13.57
C ILE A 198 12.02 -1.13 -14.44
N SER A 199 11.33 0.01 -14.54
CA SER A 199 10.10 0.13 -15.35
C SER A 199 10.37 -0.06 -16.84
N GLY A 200 11.55 0.33 -17.32
CA GLY A 200 12.02 0.04 -18.68
C GLY A 200 12.27 -1.44 -18.97
N ASN A 201 12.55 -2.22 -17.93
CA ASN A 201 12.66 -3.69 -17.98
C ASN A 201 11.32 -4.40 -17.78
N CYS A 202 10.24 -3.67 -17.46
CA CYS A 202 8.93 -4.29 -17.26
C CYS A 202 8.28 -4.71 -18.57
N ALA A 203 7.75 -5.94 -18.58
CA ALA A 203 6.84 -6.41 -19.62
C ALA A 203 5.47 -5.71 -19.55
N ALA A 204 5.06 -5.30 -18.34
CA ALA A 204 3.78 -4.65 -18.09
C ALA A 204 3.76 -3.74 -16.86
N ILE A 205 2.94 -2.69 -16.97
CA ILE A 205 2.45 -1.88 -15.83
C ILE A 205 0.98 -2.27 -15.63
N THR A 206 0.67 -3.03 -14.58
CA THR A 206 -0.69 -3.57 -14.37
C THR A 206 -1.66 -2.50 -13.86
N GLU A 207 -2.96 -2.72 -14.10
CA GLU A 207 -4.02 -1.80 -13.68
C GLU A 207 -4.18 -1.72 -12.16
N ARG A 208 -3.97 -2.84 -11.46
CA ARG A 208 -4.04 -2.95 -10.00
C ARG A 208 -2.82 -3.70 -9.48
N SER A 209 -2.42 -3.40 -8.22
CA SER A 209 -1.26 -4.06 -7.60
C SER A 209 -1.37 -5.59 -7.55
N PHE A 210 -2.55 -6.15 -7.38
CA PHE A 210 -2.74 -7.61 -7.34
C PHE A 210 -2.60 -8.28 -8.73
N GLY A 211 -2.71 -7.54 -9.84
CA GLY A 211 -2.40 -8.07 -11.16
C GLY A 211 -0.92 -8.46 -11.34
N VAL A 212 -0.03 -7.90 -10.51
CA VAL A 212 1.40 -8.27 -10.50
C VAL A 212 1.60 -9.68 -9.92
N PRO A 213 1.22 -9.97 -8.65
CA PRO A 213 1.40 -11.31 -8.09
C PRO A 213 0.60 -12.39 -8.82
N ASP A 214 -0.58 -12.08 -9.34
CA ASP A 214 -1.38 -13.00 -10.16
C ASP A 214 -0.61 -13.39 -11.43
N GLY A 215 -0.08 -12.41 -12.16
CA GLY A 215 0.70 -12.66 -13.37
C GLY A 215 2.01 -13.42 -13.09
N VAL A 216 2.68 -13.14 -11.99
CA VAL A 216 3.87 -13.90 -11.55
C VAL A 216 3.48 -15.33 -11.18
N SER A 217 2.44 -15.53 -10.39
CA SER A 217 1.98 -16.87 -9.98
C SER A 217 1.63 -17.75 -11.18
N ASN A 218 0.99 -17.17 -12.21
CA ASN A 218 0.58 -17.87 -13.42
C ASN A 218 1.68 -17.97 -14.49
N GLY A 219 2.87 -17.37 -14.26
CA GLY A 219 3.98 -17.39 -15.19
C GLY A 219 3.81 -16.48 -16.41
N GLN A 220 2.92 -15.49 -16.34
CA GLN A 220 2.82 -14.41 -17.33
C GLN A 220 4.03 -13.47 -17.24
N PHE A 221 4.52 -13.25 -16.04
CA PHE A 221 5.73 -12.50 -15.71
C PHE A 221 6.68 -13.38 -14.89
N GLY A 222 7.97 -13.11 -15.00
CA GLY A 222 8.98 -13.81 -14.20
C GLY A 222 9.08 -13.26 -12.79
N ILE A 223 9.05 -11.92 -12.67
CA ILE A 223 9.34 -11.19 -11.44
C ILE A 223 8.32 -10.06 -11.27
N GLY A 224 7.92 -9.80 -10.03
CA GLY A 224 7.01 -8.71 -9.68
C GLY A 224 7.49 -7.89 -8.49
N LEU A 225 7.26 -6.57 -8.54
CA LEU A 225 7.39 -5.69 -7.38
C LEU A 225 6.07 -5.77 -6.62
N VAL A 226 6.10 -6.29 -5.39
CA VAL A 226 4.88 -6.58 -4.62
C VAL A 226 5.04 -6.18 -3.14
N ILE A 227 3.92 -6.01 -2.47
CA ILE A 227 3.85 -6.02 -1.02
C ILE A 227 3.95 -7.47 -0.53
N ASP A 228 4.59 -7.69 0.59
CA ASP A 228 5.01 -8.99 1.12
C ASP A 228 3.89 -10.05 1.19
N PHE A 229 2.72 -9.68 1.68
CA PHE A 229 1.65 -10.65 1.86
C PHE A 229 1.19 -11.32 0.55
N PHE A 230 1.34 -10.69 -0.60
CA PHE A 230 1.03 -11.32 -1.89
C PHE A 230 2.03 -12.46 -2.19
N GLY A 231 3.32 -12.18 -2.02
CA GLY A 231 4.37 -13.19 -2.20
C GLY A 231 4.26 -14.33 -1.19
N LEU A 232 4.04 -13.97 0.08
CA LEU A 232 3.90 -14.93 1.17
C LEU A 232 2.65 -15.80 1.02
N ALA A 233 1.49 -15.21 0.71
CA ALA A 233 0.25 -15.95 0.52
C ALA A 233 0.33 -16.90 -0.68
N ALA A 234 0.87 -16.45 -1.80
CA ALA A 234 1.07 -17.30 -2.96
C ALA A 234 1.99 -18.49 -2.65
N LYS A 235 3.13 -18.24 -1.99
CA LYS A 235 4.07 -19.28 -1.54
C LYS A 235 3.42 -20.25 -0.56
N ASN A 236 2.75 -19.76 0.47
CA ASN A 236 2.08 -20.57 1.51
C ASN A 236 0.88 -21.36 0.95
N SER A 237 0.29 -20.90 -0.15
CA SER A 237 -0.76 -21.62 -0.89
C SER A 237 -0.20 -22.64 -1.90
N GLY A 238 1.12 -22.84 -1.94
CA GLY A 238 1.78 -23.86 -2.77
C GLY A 238 2.04 -23.44 -4.23
N MET A 239 1.94 -22.15 -4.55
CA MET A 239 2.33 -21.64 -5.86
C MET A 239 3.86 -21.74 -6.02
N PRO A 240 4.37 -21.95 -7.25
CA PRO A 240 5.80 -22.05 -7.52
C PRO A 240 6.49 -20.68 -7.49
N VAL A 241 6.40 -19.99 -6.36
CA VAL A 241 6.93 -18.64 -6.19
C VAL A 241 7.81 -18.52 -4.96
N GLU A 242 8.72 -17.55 -5.00
CA GLU A 242 9.53 -17.11 -3.88
C GLU A 242 9.38 -15.61 -3.70
N PHE A 243 9.75 -15.13 -2.50
CA PHE A 243 9.71 -13.73 -2.13
C PHE A 243 10.96 -13.35 -1.33
N VAL A 244 11.45 -12.11 -1.54
CA VAL A 244 12.55 -11.54 -0.77
C VAL A 244 12.27 -10.07 -0.43
N TYR A 245 12.71 -9.65 0.75
CA TYR A 245 12.83 -8.23 1.10
C TYR A 245 14.19 -7.70 0.65
N PRO A 246 14.27 -6.73 -0.28
CA PRO A 246 15.51 -6.02 -0.56
C PRO A 246 15.98 -5.23 0.66
N SER A 247 17.28 -4.94 0.75
CA SER A 247 17.82 -4.19 1.88
C SER A 247 17.25 -2.77 2.00
N VAL A 248 16.93 -2.16 0.85
CA VAL A 248 16.22 -0.86 0.77
C VAL A 248 14.72 -1.13 0.78
N THR A 249 14.20 -1.54 1.93
CA THR A 249 12.75 -1.67 2.16
C THR A 249 12.38 -1.06 3.51
N SER A 250 11.08 -0.84 3.71
CA SER A 250 10.50 -0.39 4.97
C SER A 250 9.44 -1.37 5.44
N ILE A 251 9.25 -1.48 6.75
CA ILE A 251 8.10 -2.15 7.34
C ILE A 251 7.19 -1.05 7.90
N VAL A 252 5.98 -0.99 7.40
CA VAL A 252 5.00 0.01 7.80
C VAL A 252 3.64 -0.63 8.09
N PRO A 253 2.79 -0.01 8.93
CA PRO A 253 1.48 -0.55 9.20
C PRO A 253 0.53 -0.38 8.00
N ALA A 254 -0.31 -1.39 7.81
CA ALA A 254 -1.59 -1.25 7.16
C ALA A 254 -2.57 -0.74 8.21
N ASN A 255 -3.27 0.33 7.92
CA ASN A 255 -4.07 1.04 8.91
C ASN A 255 -5.57 0.81 8.75
N ILE A 256 -6.29 1.02 9.85
CA ILE A 256 -7.75 1.05 9.94
C ILE A 256 -8.17 2.30 10.71
N ALA A 257 -9.22 2.97 10.26
CA ALA A 257 -9.74 4.18 10.87
C ALA A 257 -11.27 4.24 10.84
N LEU A 258 -11.83 4.92 11.83
CA LEU A 258 -13.24 5.31 11.88
C LEU A 258 -13.41 6.64 11.13
N ILE A 259 -14.38 6.70 10.23
CA ILE A 259 -14.67 7.90 9.44
C ILE A 259 -15.55 8.86 10.24
N ASP A 260 -15.17 10.14 10.22
CA ASP A 260 -16.00 11.21 10.80
C ASP A 260 -17.31 11.39 10.04
N GLY A 261 -18.43 11.51 10.76
CA GLY A 261 -19.76 11.53 10.19
C GLY A 261 -20.24 10.17 9.66
N ALA A 262 -19.67 9.07 10.16
CA ALA A 262 -20.16 7.71 9.93
C ALA A 262 -21.59 7.52 10.43
N LYS A 263 -22.36 6.66 9.76
CA LYS A 263 -23.76 6.39 10.12
C LYS A 263 -23.86 5.62 11.45
N SER A 264 -23.01 4.63 11.66
CA SER A 264 -23.00 3.73 12.84
C SER A 264 -21.61 3.71 13.50
N PRO A 265 -21.15 4.81 14.14
CA PRO A 265 -19.79 4.93 14.61
C PRO A 265 -19.41 3.91 15.70
N GLU A 266 -20.35 3.53 16.60
CA GLU A 266 -20.07 2.55 17.65
C GLU A 266 -19.87 1.13 17.07
N ALA A 267 -20.63 0.77 16.04
CA ALA A 267 -20.41 -0.48 15.33
C ALA A 267 -19.05 -0.49 14.60
N GLY A 268 -18.69 0.65 13.99
CA GLY A 268 -17.36 0.83 13.40
C GLY A 268 -16.22 0.65 14.40
N LYS A 269 -16.34 1.22 15.62
CA LYS A 269 -15.36 1.01 16.69
C LYS A 269 -15.25 -0.46 17.09
N ARG A 270 -16.38 -1.16 17.28
CA ARG A 270 -16.38 -2.60 17.58
C ARG A 270 -15.66 -3.41 16.50
N PHE A 271 -15.85 -3.05 15.23
CA PHE A 271 -15.15 -3.72 14.14
C PHE A 271 -13.63 -3.46 14.21
N ILE A 272 -13.19 -2.24 14.46
CA ILE A 272 -11.76 -1.92 14.66
C ILE A 272 -11.18 -2.72 15.82
N GLU A 273 -11.85 -2.73 16.97
CA GLU A 273 -11.42 -3.49 18.15
C GLU A 273 -11.32 -5.00 17.87
N PHE A 274 -12.28 -5.56 17.14
CA PHE A 274 -12.23 -6.94 16.70
C PHE A 274 -11.00 -7.22 15.83
N THR A 275 -10.69 -6.35 14.87
CA THR A 275 -9.51 -6.55 13.98
C THR A 275 -8.19 -6.52 14.74
N LEU A 276 -8.14 -5.85 15.88
CA LEU A 276 -6.96 -5.71 16.76
C LEU A 276 -6.94 -6.71 17.92
N SER A 277 -8.00 -7.48 18.10
CA SER A 277 -8.09 -8.52 19.12
C SER A 277 -7.17 -9.71 18.78
N PRO A 278 -6.80 -10.56 19.75
CA PRO A 278 -6.04 -11.79 19.48
C PRO A 278 -6.70 -12.69 18.43
N GLU A 279 -8.03 -12.75 18.40
CA GLU A 279 -8.80 -13.50 17.41
C GLU A 279 -8.65 -12.88 16.01
N GLY A 280 -8.87 -11.56 15.88
CA GLY A 280 -8.71 -10.85 14.62
C GLY A 280 -7.26 -10.90 14.10
N GLN A 281 -6.27 -10.77 14.97
CA GLN A 281 -4.86 -10.84 14.60
C GLN A 281 -4.45 -12.25 14.16
N GLN A 282 -5.04 -13.29 14.72
CA GLN A 282 -4.77 -14.67 14.29
C GLN A 282 -5.24 -14.95 12.86
N LEU A 283 -6.30 -14.29 12.38
CA LEU A 283 -6.76 -14.42 10.98
C LEU A 283 -5.68 -14.03 9.97
N LEU A 284 -4.75 -13.13 10.35
CA LEU A 284 -3.66 -12.70 9.49
C LEU A 284 -2.67 -13.83 9.17
N LEU A 285 -2.61 -14.87 10.00
CA LEU A 285 -1.73 -16.03 9.80
C LEU A 285 -2.31 -17.07 8.83
N ASP A 286 -3.58 -16.92 8.40
CA ASP A 286 -4.16 -17.79 7.38
C ASP A 286 -3.27 -17.78 6.13
N LYS A 287 -3.03 -18.99 5.57
CA LYS A 287 -2.11 -19.16 4.42
C LYS A 287 -2.49 -18.36 3.19
N GLN A 288 -3.77 -18.04 2.99
CA GLN A 288 -4.25 -17.23 1.88
C GLN A 288 -4.17 -15.73 2.15
N ILE A 289 -3.99 -15.33 3.42
CA ILE A 289 -3.86 -13.95 3.88
C ILE A 289 -2.40 -13.58 4.09
N SER A 290 -1.69 -14.37 4.89
CA SER A 290 -0.23 -14.30 5.15
C SER A 290 0.28 -12.89 5.43
N ARG A 291 -0.40 -12.15 6.31
CA ARG A 291 0.02 -10.80 6.73
C ARG A 291 0.76 -10.85 8.06
N LEU A 292 1.58 -9.85 8.29
CA LEU A 292 2.34 -9.72 9.54
C LEU A 292 1.48 -9.09 10.63
N PRO A 293 1.09 -9.84 11.70
CA PRO A 293 0.32 -9.28 12.81
C PRO A 293 1.06 -8.11 13.51
N VAL A 294 0.30 -7.11 13.98
CA VAL A 294 0.86 -6.04 14.82
C VAL A 294 0.99 -6.47 16.28
N LEU A 295 0.27 -7.50 16.70
CA LEU A 295 0.30 -8.07 18.06
C LEU A 295 1.39 -9.14 18.16
N PRO A 296 2.53 -8.91 18.85
CA PRO A 296 3.66 -9.83 18.89
C PRO A 296 3.31 -11.23 19.38
N ALA A 297 2.39 -11.32 20.37
CA ALA A 297 1.95 -12.60 20.94
C ALA A 297 1.36 -13.56 19.90
N THR A 298 0.82 -13.02 18.80
CA THR A 298 0.23 -13.82 17.71
C THR A 298 1.26 -14.70 17.02
N TYR A 299 2.53 -14.30 16.98
CA TYR A 299 3.60 -15.06 16.30
C TYR A 299 3.92 -16.40 16.95
N SER A 300 3.50 -16.63 18.21
CA SER A 300 3.59 -17.95 18.85
C SER A 300 2.76 -19.02 18.15
N LYS A 301 1.76 -18.60 17.36
CA LYS A 301 0.86 -19.46 16.56
C LYS A 301 1.23 -19.48 15.07
N ALA A 302 2.26 -18.73 14.67
CA ALA A 302 2.67 -18.64 13.28
C ALA A 302 3.33 -19.95 12.80
N PRO A 303 3.20 -20.31 11.51
CA PRO A 303 3.93 -21.43 10.94
C PRO A 303 5.45 -21.27 11.07
N ALA A 304 6.17 -22.38 11.11
CA ALA A 304 7.64 -22.33 11.14
C ALA A 304 8.20 -21.54 9.95
N GLY A 305 9.16 -20.64 10.21
CA GLY A 305 9.76 -19.77 9.20
C GLY A 305 8.90 -18.60 8.75
N TYR A 306 7.75 -18.35 9.41
CA TYR A 306 6.94 -17.16 9.13
C TYR A 306 7.72 -15.88 9.48
N PRO A 307 7.74 -14.86 8.60
CA PRO A 307 8.47 -13.64 8.87
C PRO A 307 7.94 -12.95 10.13
N ASN A 308 8.83 -12.60 11.05
CA ASN A 308 8.48 -11.87 12.26
C ASN A 308 9.25 -10.56 12.33
N PRO A 309 8.61 -9.40 12.11
CA PRO A 309 9.30 -8.11 12.10
C PRO A 309 9.84 -7.69 13.48
N PHE A 310 9.34 -8.30 14.57
CA PHE A 310 9.81 -8.04 15.93
C PHE A 310 11.05 -8.86 16.32
N SER A 311 11.42 -9.87 15.53
CA SER A 311 12.60 -10.73 15.80
C SER A 311 13.91 -10.24 15.17
N GLY A 312 13.88 -9.13 14.41
CA GLY A 312 15.04 -8.61 13.68
C GLY A 312 15.43 -9.43 12.43
N THR A 313 14.60 -10.38 12.01
CA THR A 313 14.88 -11.22 10.83
C THR A 313 14.64 -10.49 9.51
N ILE A 314 13.86 -9.40 9.51
CA ILE A 314 13.61 -8.58 8.33
C ILE A 314 14.54 -7.36 8.38
N GLN A 315 15.47 -7.28 7.42
CA GLN A 315 16.45 -6.19 7.31
C GLN A 315 15.83 -5.00 6.54
N ALA A 316 14.96 -4.22 7.18
CA ALA A 316 14.37 -3.02 6.59
C ALA A 316 15.21 -1.79 6.96
N LYS A 317 16.01 -1.26 6.01
CA LYS A 317 16.93 -0.14 6.26
C LYS A 317 16.29 1.23 6.12
N VAL A 318 15.11 1.31 5.52
CA VAL A 318 14.45 2.60 5.27
C VAL A 318 13.57 2.98 6.47
N ASN A 319 13.92 4.09 7.10
CA ASN A 319 13.04 4.75 8.06
C ASN A 319 12.00 5.56 7.26
N PHE A 320 10.86 4.97 7.02
CA PHE A 320 9.83 5.58 6.18
C PHE A 320 9.25 6.84 6.85
N ASP A 321 9.21 7.94 6.11
CA ASP A 321 8.60 9.21 6.51
C ASP A 321 7.25 9.37 5.78
N SER A 322 6.16 9.16 6.51
CA SER A 322 4.80 9.28 5.97
C SER A 322 4.40 10.72 5.66
N GLN A 323 4.94 11.70 6.40
CA GLN A 323 4.66 13.11 6.14
C GLN A 323 5.34 13.58 4.86
N LEU A 324 6.59 13.14 4.61
CA LEU A 324 7.26 13.39 3.34
C LEU A 324 6.53 12.71 2.18
N SER A 325 6.10 11.45 2.35
CA SER A 325 5.31 10.72 1.34
C SER A 325 3.99 11.45 1.04
N GLU A 326 3.27 11.88 2.07
CA GLU A 326 2.02 12.65 1.93
C GLU A 326 2.28 14.00 1.23
N ALA A 327 3.33 14.72 1.64
CA ALA A 327 3.64 16.04 1.09
C ALA A 327 3.80 16.01 -0.44
N ARG A 328 4.42 14.96 -0.99
CA ARG A 328 4.69 14.81 -2.43
C ARG A 328 3.83 13.76 -3.14
N TYR A 329 2.82 13.21 -2.45
CA TYR A 329 1.95 12.14 -2.91
C TYR A 329 1.41 12.35 -4.32
N MET A 330 0.82 13.50 -4.59
CA MET A 330 0.20 13.80 -5.88
C MET A 330 1.23 14.03 -6.98
N VAL A 331 2.38 14.66 -6.67
CA VAL A 331 3.47 14.88 -7.63
C VAL A 331 4.10 13.56 -8.05
N VAL A 332 4.44 12.69 -7.10
CA VAL A 332 5.04 11.36 -7.40
C VAL A 332 4.13 10.51 -8.28
N ARG A 333 2.84 10.50 -7.99
CA ARG A 333 1.85 9.75 -8.80
C ARG A 333 1.75 10.29 -10.23
N SER A 334 1.64 11.61 -10.36
CA SER A 334 1.54 12.24 -11.67
C SER A 334 2.83 12.08 -12.47
N LEU A 335 3.98 12.29 -11.82
CA LEU A 335 5.30 12.15 -12.46
C LEU A 335 5.51 10.71 -12.99
N PHE A 336 5.16 9.70 -12.18
CA PHE A 336 5.21 8.30 -12.62
C PHE A 336 4.31 8.05 -13.82
N ASP A 337 3.09 8.56 -13.81
CA ASP A 337 2.15 8.37 -14.91
C ASP A 337 2.63 9.04 -16.20
N GLN A 338 3.09 10.29 -16.13
CA GLN A 338 3.53 11.02 -17.31
C GLN A 338 4.82 10.48 -17.92
N MET A 339 5.74 10.00 -17.09
CA MET A 339 7.03 9.51 -17.57
C MET A 339 7.06 8.00 -17.82
N ILE A 340 6.31 7.21 -17.05
CA ILE A 340 6.38 5.75 -17.10
C ILE A 340 5.08 5.16 -17.65
N THR A 341 3.95 5.32 -16.94
CA THR A 341 2.72 4.61 -17.28
C THR A 341 2.25 4.92 -18.70
N PHE A 342 2.14 6.20 -19.06
CA PHE A 342 1.65 6.64 -20.37
C PHE A 342 2.71 6.65 -21.47
N ARG A 343 3.96 6.41 -21.14
CA ARG A 343 5.12 6.39 -22.03
C ARG A 343 5.89 5.06 -21.95
N HIS A 344 5.21 4.00 -21.46
CA HIS A 344 5.89 2.74 -21.17
C HIS A 344 6.55 2.15 -22.42
N LYS A 345 5.89 2.23 -23.58
CA LYS A 345 6.45 1.74 -24.85
C LYS A 345 7.74 2.46 -25.23
N GLU A 346 7.75 3.79 -25.11
CA GLU A 346 8.91 4.63 -25.42
C GLU A 346 10.07 4.36 -24.44
N LEU A 347 9.76 4.24 -23.11
CA LEU A 347 10.75 3.91 -22.11
C LEU A 347 11.37 2.53 -22.33
N VAL A 348 10.55 1.51 -22.64
CA VAL A 348 11.02 0.14 -22.96
C VAL A 348 11.92 0.17 -24.19
N ALA A 349 11.56 0.93 -25.24
CA ALA A 349 12.39 1.05 -26.44
C ALA A 349 13.75 1.72 -26.16
N ALA A 350 13.77 2.78 -25.33
CA ALA A 350 14.98 3.44 -24.90
C ALA A 350 15.87 2.51 -24.06
N THR A 351 15.28 1.80 -23.10
CA THR A 351 15.98 0.81 -22.27
C THR A 351 16.57 -0.30 -23.11
N LYS A 352 15.82 -0.82 -24.08
CA LYS A 352 16.33 -1.85 -25.01
C LYS A 352 17.54 -1.34 -25.79
N ALA A 353 17.47 -0.15 -26.36
CA ALA A 353 18.59 0.44 -27.11
C ALA A 353 19.84 0.61 -26.23
N ILE A 354 19.66 1.01 -24.96
CA ILE A 354 20.75 1.12 -23.98
C ILE A 354 21.36 -0.28 -23.73
N HIS A 355 20.55 -1.30 -23.47
CA HIS A 355 21.03 -2.68 -23.24
C HIS A 355 21.74 -3.27 -24.47
N ASP A 356 21.23 -3.01 -25.67
CA ASP A 356 21.88 -3.43 -26.92
C ASP A 356 23.26 -2.75 -27.10
N ALA A 357 23.37 -1.47 -26.72
CA ALA A 357 24.63 -0.74 -26.71
C ALA A 357 25.61 -1.24 -25.66
N GLU A 358 25.15 -1.53 -24.46
CA GLU A 358 25.97 -2.13 -23.38
C GLU A 358 26.58 -3.47 -23.84
N LYS A 359 25.75 -4.32 -24.42
CA LYS A 359 26.20 -5.61 -25.00
C LYS A 359 27.22 -5.41 -26.12
N ARG A 360 26.97 -4.46 -27.03
CA ARG A 360 27.85 -4.17 -28.16
C ARG A 360 29.21 -3.64 -27.72
N LEU A 361 29.21 -2.76 -26.70
CA LEU A 361 30.41 -2.15 -26.15
C LEU A 361 31.23 -3.09 -25.25
N GLY A 362 30.62 -4.16 -24.74
CA GLY A 362 31.32 -5.15 -23.89
C GLY A 362 31.98 -4.56 -22.64
N GLY A 363 31.37 -3.53 -22.06
CA GLY A 363 31.89 -2.85 -20.86
C GLY A 363 32.84 -1.67 -21.15
N LYS A 364 33.07 -1.31 -22.41
CA LYS A 364 33.83 -0.11 -22.77
C LYS A 364 33.03 1.16 -22.39
N ALA A 365 33.73 2.13 -21.87
CA ALA A 365 33.13 3.44 -21.55
C ALA A 365 32.70 4.16 -22.83
N SER A 366 31.53 4.81 -22.79
CA SER A 366 31.01 5.63 -23.89
C SER A 366 30.20 6.79 -23.35
N ALA A 367 30.68 8.01 -23.59
CA ALA A 367 29.97 9.22 -23.18
C ALA A 367 28.54 9.30 -23.76
N GLN A 368 28.35 8.80 -24.99
CA GLN A 368 27.03 8.75 -25.62
C GLN A 368 26.09 7.78 -24.88
N LEU A 369 26.60 6.64 -24.42
CA LEU A 369 25.80 5.69 -23.65
C LEU A 369 25.47 6.24 -22.27
N ASP A 370 26.38 6.95 -21.62
CA ASP A 370 26.13 7.59 -20.32
C ASP A 370 25.10 8.71 -20.44
N GLU A 371 25.20 9.55 -21.51
CA GLU A 371 24.17 10.56 -21.81
C GLU A 371 22.81 9.90 -22.11
N ALA A 372 22.79 8.80 -22.85
CA ALA A 372 21.57 8.05 -23.11
C ALA A 372 20.88 7.55 -21.82
N ARG A 373 21.65 6.97 -20.91
CA ARG A 373 21.15 6.54 -19.58
C ARG A 373 20.63 7.74 -18.76
N GLN A 374 21.36 8.84 -18.76
CA GLN A 374 20.94 10.06 -18.06
C GLN A 374 19.61 10.58 -18.62
N LEU A 375 19.45 10.66 -19.92
CA LEU A 375 18.20 11.11 -20.55
C LEU A 375 17.04 10.15 -20.29
N ALA A 376 17.27 8.84 -20.42
CA ALA A 376 16.21 7.83 -20.25
C ALA A 376 15.73 7.69 -18.80
N PHE A 377 16.62 7.91 -17.80
CA PHE A 377 16.33 7.56 -16.40
C PHE A 377 16.37 8.77 -15.45
N SER A 378 16.29 10.01 -15.94
CA SER A 378 16.18 11.20 -15.10
C SER A 378 14.75 11.68 -15.01
N PRO A 379 14.24 12.02 -13.79
CA PRO A 379 12.91 12.55 -13.61
C PRO A 379 12.77 13.96 -14.21
N ALA A 380 11.56 14.34 -14.61
CA ALA A 380 11.28 15.70 -15.09
C ALA A 380 11.33 16.76 -13.97
N VAL A 381 11.21 16.34 -12.73
CA VAL A 381 11.31 17.17 -11.52
C VAL A 381 12.58 16.80 -10.78
N ASP A 382 13.47 17.74 -10.59
CA ASP A 382 14.71 17.55 -9.85
C ASP A 382 14.51 17.63 -8.32
N GLU A 383 15.60 17.40 -7.57
CA GLU A 383 15.59 17.37 -6.11
C GLU A 383 15.26 18.75 -5.48
N LYS A 384 15.58 19.85 -6.14
CA LYS A 384 15.23 21.20 -5.71
C LYS A 384 13.75 21.50 -5.99
N GLN A 385 13.29 21.14 -7.18
CA GLN A 385 11.91 21.37 -7.59
C GLN A 385 10.89 20.58 -6.74
N ILE A 386 11.21 19.36 -6.29
CA ILE A 386 10.28 18.60 -5.43
C ILE A 386 10.13 19.20 -4.03
N GLN A 387 11.02 20.12 -3.63
CA GLN A 387 10.92 20.85 -2.37
C GLN A 387 10.11 22.15 -2.52
N ASP A 388 9.73 22.53 -3.74
CA ASP A 388 8.94 23.74 -3.99
C ASP A 388 7.51 23.59 -3.45
N LYS A 389 7.22 24.37 -2.42
CA LYS A 389 5.90 24.37 -1.77
C LYS A 389 4.77 24.79 -2.72
N ALA A 390 5.04 25.66 -3.71
CA ALA A 390 4.05 26.07 -4.68
C ALA A 390 3.66 24.92 -5.62
N LEU A 391 4.66 24.16 -6.10
CA LEU A 391 4.43 22.96 -6.90
C LEU A 391 3.60 21.92 -6.10
N LEU A 392 4.01 21.63 -4.86
CA LEU A 392 3.31 20.68 -4.01
C LEU A 392 1.86 21.09 -3.73
N ALA A 393 1.64 22.37 -3.41
CA ALA A 393 0.31 22.93 -3.17
C ALA A 393 -0.58 22.87 -4.43
N LEU A 394 -0.02 23.21 -5.60
CA LEU A 394 -0.73 23.10 -6.87
C LEU A 394 -1.24 21.69 -7.14
N PHE A 395 -0.40 20.66 -6.92
CA PHE A 395 -0.81 19.28 -7.14
C PHE A 395 -1.81 18.76 -6.09
N LYS A 396 -1.86 19.35 -4.89
CA LYS A 396 -2.86 19.06 -3.86
C LYS A 396 -4.21 19.79 -4.05
N SER A 397 -4.27 20.81 -4.93
CA SER A 397 -5.46 21.61 -5.16
C SER A 397 -6.68 20.78 -5.57
N ASN A 398 -7.89 21.27 -5.23
CA ASN A 398 -9.13 20.59 -5.55
C ASN A 398 -9.41 20.62 -7.06
N LYS A 399 -10.03 19.56 -7.59
CA LYS A 399 -10.46 19.50 -9.00
C LYS A 399 -11.48 20.58 -9.38
N SER A 400 -12.20 21.14 -8.41
CA SER A 400 -13.13 22.26 -8.61
C SER A 400 -12.44 23.60 -8.92
N ASP A 401 -11.14 23.74 -8.61
CA ASP A 401 -10.33 24.88 -9.00
C ASP A 401 -9.89 24.72 -10.46
N ALA A 402 -10.59 25.41 -11.35
CA ALA A 402 -10.35 25.32 -12.79
C ALA A 402 -9.01 25.91 -13.22
N GLU A 403 -8.51 26.92 -12.52
CA GLU A 403 -7.20 27.52 -12.81
C GLU A 403 -6.07 26.60 -12.39
N ALA A 404 -6.10 26.09 -11.16
CA ALA A 404 -5.15 25.10 -10.68
C ALA A 404 -5.16 23.83 -11.52
N SER A 405 -6.34 23.35 -11.95
CA SER A 405 -6.49 22.19 -12.84
C SER A 405 -5.82 22.41 -14.19
N ARG A 406 -5.95 23.61 -14.81
CA ARG A 406 -5.28 23.97 -16.06
C ARG A 406 -3.78 24.08 -15.88
N ALA A 407 -3.30 24.74 -14.80
CA ALA A 407 -1.88 24.87 -14.50
C ALA A 407 -1.22 23.49 -14.30
N LYS A 408 -1.87 22.60 -13.56
CA LYS A 408 -1.42 21.22 -13.36
C LYS A 408 -1.34 20.45 -14.68
N ALA A 409 -2.38 20.48 -15.51
CA ALA A 409 -2.40 19.80 -16.80
C ALA A 409 -1.27 20.28 -17.72
N LYS A 410 -0.96 21.59 -17.72
CA LYS A 410 0.16 22.14 -18.48
C LYS A 410 1.50 21.55 -18.01
N ILE A 411 1.74 21.49 -16.71
CA ILE A 411 2.97 20.91 -16.14
C ILE A 411 3.07 19.42 -16.50
N GLU A 412 1.98 18.68 -16.39
CA GLU A 412 1.91 17.25 -16.75
C GLU A 412 2.23 17.03 -18.24
N GLU A 413 1.74 17.90 -19.12
CA GLU A 413 2.04 17.87 -20.56
C GLU A 413 3.52 18.19 -20.84
N GLU A 414 4.10 19.17 -20.13
CA GLU A 414 5.53 19.49 -20.22
C GLU A 414 6.39 18.27 -19.80
N TRP A 415 6.04 17.58 -18.72
CA TRP A 415 6.73 16.35 -18.30
C TRP A 415 6.62 15.24 -19.32
N ALA A 416 5.43 15.02 -19.87
CA ALA A 416 5.18 14.03 -20.90
C ALA A 416 5.97 14.30 -22.19
N THR A 417 5.99 15.55 -22.62
CA THR A 417 6.73 16.00 -23.83
C THR A 417 8.23 15.84 -23.64
N ARG A 418 8.75 16.25 -22.47
CA ARG A 418 10.17 16.08 -22.11
C ARG A 418 10.56 14.61 -22.07
N ALA A 419 9.76 13.75 -21.45
CA ALA A 419 10.02 12.31 -21.39
C ALA A 419 10.10 11.69 -22.78
N LYS A 420 9.12 11.99 -23.66
CA LYS A 420 9.12 11.52 -25.05
C LYS A 420 10.37 11.96 -25.82
N ALA A 421 10.74 13.22 -25.72
CA ALA A 421 11.94 13.75 -26.38
C ALA A 421 13.23 13.09 -25.85
N ASN A 422 13.33 12.92 -24.54
CA ASN A 422 14.46 12.29 -23.88
C ASN A 422 14.62 10.83 -24.31
N TYR A 423 13.54 10.05 -24.37
CA TYR A 423 13.57 8.65 -24.81
C TYR A 423 14.01 8.52 -26.27
N ALA A 424 13.47 9.37 -27.16
CA ALA A 424 13.89 9.39 -28.56
C ALA A 424 15.38 9.73 -28.73
N ARG A 425 15.87 10.73 -27.97
CA ARG A 425 17.28 11.12 -27.98
C ARG A 425 18.18 10.02 -27.40
N ALA A 426 17.75 9.37 -26.30
CA ALA A 426 18.47 8.26 -25.68
C ALA A 426 18.65 7.09 -26.66
N ILE A 427 17.61 6.76 -27.43
CA ILE A 427 17.69 5.72 -28.50
C ILE A 427 18.75 6.10 -29.55
N THR A 428 18.72 7.35 -30.02
CA THR A 428 19.70 7.83 -31.03
C THR A 428 21.14 7.73 -30.50
N LEU A 429 21.39 8.20 -29.30
CA LEU A 429 22.71 8.15 -28.65
C LEU A 429 23.17 6.71 -28.40
N ALA A 430 22.31 5.86 -27.84
CA ALA A 430 22.63 4.45 -27.61
C ALA A 430 22.99 3.73 -28.91
N ASN A 431 22.26 3.97 -29.99
CA ASN A 431 22.53 3.34 -31.31
C ASN A 431 23.85 3.82 -31.92
N SER A 432 24.28 5.06 -31.66
CA SER A 432 25.54 5.64 -32.17
C SER A 432 26.72 5.47 -31.23
N ALA A 433 26.53 4.95 -30.02
CA ALA A 433 27.59 4.75 -29.03
C ALA A 433 28.70 3.81 -29.57
N LYS A 434 29.95 4.27 -29.44
CA LYS A 434 31.16 3.60 -29.89
C LYS A 434 32.09 3.31 -28.72
#